data_51fbd177a5850daa71b1fdee79c56209
#
_entry.id   51fbd177a5850daa71b1fdee79c56209
#
_cell.length_a   1.000
_cell.length_b   1.000
_cell.length_c   1.000
_cell.angle_alpha   90.00
_cell.angle_beta   90.00
_cell.angle_gamma   90.00
#
_symmetry.space_group_name_H-M   'P 1'
#
loop_
_entity.id
_entity.type
_entity.pdbx_description
1 polymer ?
#
loop_
_entity_poly.entity_id
_entity_poly.type
_entity_poly.pdbx_seq_one_letter_code
_entity_poly.pdbx_strand_id
1 'polypeptide(L)'
;MTNINSNKQKKGKPKMFLLFLLIAAFIWFLSKFSRDFTASIDVEVVYTNTPHGIIVSDKNQNDISFNLTATGFDFLSYKINRPKIYIDLGEYYNHEKFLVLIPPDDFKKIIANQLESDIIIKNISTNQLEILLDKLETKRVKVTLIDDISYTEGYKAVGSIRIIFS
;
A
#
# COMPACT_ATOMS: atom_id res chain seq x y z
N MET A 1 -65.75 -42.87 26.44
CA MET A 1 -64.35 -42.72 26.93
C MET A 1 -63.48 -42.35 25.82
N THR A 2 -63.19 -41.03 25.64
CA THR A 2 -62.41 -40.48 24.54
C THR A 2 -60.98 -40.25 24.99
N ASN A 3 -60.07 -41.04 24.48
CA ASN A 3 -58.66 -40.97 24.86
C ASN A 3 -58.00 -39.85 24.02
N ILE A 4 -57.77 -38.70 24.66
CA ILE A 4 -57.05 -37.55 24.01
C ILE A 4 -55.57 -37.85 24.12
N ASN A 5 -55.03 -38.33 23.02
CA ASN A 5 -53.57 -38.52 22.87
C ASN A 5 -52.88 -37.15 22.79
N SER A 6 -52.32 -36.68 23.90
CA SER A 6 -51.56 -35.43 23.96
C SER A 6 -50.24 -35.64 23.22
N ASN A 7 -50.20 -35.10 22.03
CA ASN A 7 -49.01 -35.06 21.17
C ASN A 7 -47.97 -34.14 21.83
N LYS A 8 -47.05 -34.72 22.61
CA LYS A 8 -45.87 -34.01 23.14
C LYS A 8 -45.02 -33.55 21.97
N GLN A 9 -45.23 -32.34 21.50
CA GLN A 9 -44.30 -31.68 20.58
C GLN A 9 -42.91 -31.68 21.24
N LYS A 10 -42.00 -32.47 20.67
CA LYS A 10 -40.59 -32.46 21.02
C LYS A 10 -40.05 -31.05 20.72
N LYS A 11 -39.81 -30.26 21.76
CA LYS A 11 -39.14 -28.96 21.65
C LYS A 11 -37.80 -29.23 20.96
N GLY A 12 -37.72 -28.94 19.65
CA GLY A 12 -36.49 -29.03 18.88
C GLY A 12 -35.42 -28.19 19.60
N LYS A 13 -34.19 -28.66 19.60
CA LYS A 13 -33.06 -27.95 20.23
C LYS A 13 -32.59 -26.83 19.27
N PRO A 14 -33.18 -25.62 19.34
CA PRO A 14 -32.89 -24.55 18.36
C PRO A 14 -31.39 -24.18 18.33
N LYS A 15 -30.70 -24.38 19.44
CA LYS A 15 -29.25 -24.15 19.54
C LYS A 15 -28.44 -25.09 18.64
N MET A 16 -28.84 -26.36 18.57
CA MET A 16 -28.17 -27.35 17.69
C MET A 16 -28.44 -27.05 16.22
N PHE A 17 -29.68 -26.67 15.89
CA PHE A 17 -29.99 -26.23 14.51
C PHE A 17 -29.18 -25.01 14.09
N LEU A 18 -29.08 -24.01 14.99
CA LEU A 18 -28.28 -22.80 14.72
C LEU A 18 -26.81 -23.13 14.53
N LEU A 19 -26.25 -24.06 15.33
CA LEU A 19 -24.87 -24.51 15.21
C LEU A 19 -24.62 -25.15 13.84
N PHE A 20 -25.48 -26.08 13.41
CA PHE A 20 -25.34 -26.71 12.10
C PHE A 20 -25.51 -25.73 10.94
N LEU A 21 -26.43 -24.76 11.06
CA LEU A 21 -26.62 -23.70 10.09
C LEU A 21 -25.36 -22.84 9.97
N LEU A 22 -24.73 -22.49 11.08
CA LEU A 22 -23.51 -21.70 11.12
C LEU A 22 -22.34 -22.47 10.47
N ILE A 23 -22.18 -23.76 10.77
CA ILE A 23 -21.16 -24.61 10.14
C ILE A 23 -21.39 -24.69 8.62
N ALA A 24 -22.62 -24.93 8.18
CA ALA A 24 -22.95 -25.01 6.76
C ALA A 24 -22.67 -23.66 6.05
N ALA A 25 -23.06 -22.55 6.65
CA ALA A 25 -22.76 -21.20 6.14
C ALA A 25 -21.25 -20.94 6.06
N PHE A 26 -20.49 -21.39 7.06
CA PHE A 26 -19.04 -21.24 7.08
C PHE A 26 -18.37 -22.06 5.97
N ILE A 27 -18.77 -23.33 5.77
CA ILE A 27 -18.25 -24.16 4.67
C ILE A 27 -18.61 -23.54 3.31
N TRP A 28 -19.81 -23.03 3.15
CA TRP A 28 -20.25 -22.34 1.94
C TRP A 28 -19.40 -21.07 1.68
N PHE A 29 -19.14 -20.28 2.73
CA PHE A 29 -18.30 -19.09 2.65
C PHE A 29 -16.88 -19.45 2.22
N LEU A 30 -16.23 -20.45 2.86
CA LEU A 30 -14.91 -20.92 2.48
C LEU A 30 -14.87 -21.36 1.02
N SER A 31 -15.86 -22.15 0.57
CA SER A 31 -15.96 -22.61 -0.82
C SER A 31 -16.11 -21.46 -1.81
N LYS A 32 -16.83 -20.39 -1.44
CA LYS A 32 -16.98 -19.21 -2.31
C LYS A 32 -15.69 -18.39 -2.39
N PHE A 33 -15.01 -18.17 -1.26
CA PHE A 33 -13.79 -17.38 -1.19
C PHE A 33 -12.56 -18.10 -1.73
N SER A 34 -12.61 -19.43 -1.85
CA SER A 34 -11.54 -20.24 -2.46
C SER A 34 -11.55 -20.24 -3.99
N ARG A 35 -12.54 -19.59 -4.63
CA ARG A 35 -12.60 -19.52 -6.10
C ARG A 35 -11.81 -18.31 -6.59
N ASP A 36 -11.17 -18.51 -7.75
CA ASP A 36 -10.48 -17.44 -8.46
C ASP A 36 -11.48 -16.48 -9.11
N PHE A 37 -11.21 -15.21 -9.01
CA PHE A 37 -11.89 -14.18 -9.76
C PHE A 37 -10.92 -13.05 -10.13
N THR A 38 -11.30 -12.25 -11.12
CA THR A 38 -10.47 -11.13 -11.55
C THR A 38 -11.03 -9.84 -10.96
N ALA A 39 -10.18 -9.09 -10.27
CA ALA A 39 -10.53 -7.79 -9.74
C ALA A 39 -9.33 -6.84 -9.80
N SER A 40 -9.59 -5.54 -9.68
CA SER A 40 -8.57 -4.52 -9.58
C SER A 40 -8.09 -4.40 -8.14
N ILE A 41 -6.77 -4.27 -7.98
CA ILE A 41 -6.15 -3.88 -6.71
C ILE A 41 -5.29 -2.65 -6.91
N ASP A 42 -5.14 -1.89 -5.83
CA ASP A 42 -4.23 -0.75 -5.75
C ASP A 42 -3.02 -1.15 -4.93
N VAL A 43 -1.84 -0.90 -5.48
CA VAL A 43 -0.56 -1.15 -4.81
C VAL A 43 0.18 0.17 -4.62
N GLU A 44 0.95 0.23 -3.54
CA GLU A 44 1.88 1.32 -3.29
C GLU A 44 3.24 0.98 -3.92
N VAL A 45 3.77 1.87 -4.75
CA VAL A 45 5.10 1.72 -5.34
C VAL A 45 6.14 2.38 -4.44
N VAL A 46 7.16 1.62 -4.09
CA VAL A 46 8.29 2.07 -3.29
C VAL A 46 9.56 1.98 -4.14
N TYR A 47 10.21 3.10 -4.35
CA TYR A 47 11.45 3.17 -5.14
C TYR A 47 12.65 2.92 -4.24
N THR A 48 13.56 2.05 -4.68
CA THR A 48 14.78 1.67 -3.96
C THR A 48 16.02 1.89 -4.82
N ASN A 49 17.21 1.88 -4.20
CA ASN A 49 18.49 2.04 -4.88
C ASN A 49 18.59 3.28 -5.79
N THR A 50 18.04 4.41 -5.31
CA THR A 50 18.14 5.68 -6.03
C THR A 50 19.61 6.09 -6.11
N PRO A 51 20.14 6.41 -7.31
CA PRO A 51 21.52 6.83 -7.49
C PRO A 51 21.90 8.09 -6.70
N HIS A 52 23.15 8.22 -6.30
CA HIS A 52 23.62 9.37 -5.53
C HIS A 52 23.35 10.70 -6.25
N GLY A 53 22.79 11.66 -5.51
CA GLY A 53 22.46 12.99 -6.02
C GLY A 53 21.20 13.05 -6.89
N ILE A 54 20.40 11.96 -6.93
CA ILE A 54 19.13 11.89 -7.61
C ILE A 54 18.05 11.62 -6.58
N ILE A 55 16.88 12.22 -6.76
CA ILE A 55 15.67 11.95 -5.97
C ILE A 55 14.53 11.62 -6.92
N VAL A 56 13.58 10.83 -6.44
CA VAL A 56 12.34 10.56 -7.16
C VAL A 56 11.46 11.79 -7.07
N SER A 57 10.97 12.28 -8.20
CA SER A 57 10.15 13.48 -8.23
C SER A 57 8.79 13.25 -7.55
N ASP A 58 8.31 14.22 -6.78
CA ASP A 58 6.98 14.19 -6.14
C ASP A 58 5.82 14.16 -7.15
N LYS A 59 6.11 14.35 -8.44
CA LYS A 59 5.13 14.28 -9.52
C LYS A 59 4.77 12.84 -9.92
N ASN A 60 5.55 11.85 -9.47
CA ASN A 60 5.27 10.46 -9.76
C ASN A 60 4.04 9.98 -9.03
N GLN A 61 3.30 9.08 -9.69
CA GLN A 61 2.21 8.37 -9.03
C GLN A 61 2.79 7.26 -8.17
N ASN A 62 2.54 7.32 -6.88
CA ASN A 62 2.95 6.27 -5.94
C ASN A 62 1.94 5.12 -5.85
N ASP A 63 0.78 5.29 -6.48
CA ASP A 63 -0.31 4.33 -6.47
C ASP A 63 -0.58 3.84 -7.89
N ILE A 64 -0.53 2.53 -8.08
CA ILE A 64 -0.81 1.90 -9.36
C ILE A 64 -1.91 0.87 -9.18
N SER A 65 -2.90 0.92 -10.07
CA SER A 65 -4.00 -0.05 -10.10
C SER A 65 -3.79 -1.03 -11.26
N PHE A 66 -4.00 -2.30 -11.00
CA PHE A 66 -4.00 -3.32 -12.06
C PHE A 66 -4.97 -4.46 -11.77
N ASN A 67 -5.37 -5.16 -12.82
CA ASN A 67 -6.24 -6.31 -12.72
C ASN A 67 -5.43 -7.58 -12.55
N LEU A 68 -5.75 -8.34 -11.50
CA LEU A 68 -5.19 -9.66 -11.30
C LEU A 68 -6.30 -10.68 -11.06
N THR A 69 -5.98 -11.95 -11.31
CA THR A 69 -6.80 -13.09 -10.95
C THR A 69 -6.18 -13.78 -9.76
N ALA A 70 -6.94 -13.87 -8.68
CA ALA A 70 -6.53 -14.47 -7.42
C ALA A 70 -7.74 -14.99 -6.66
N THR A 71 -7.53 -15.67 -5.54
CA THR A 71 -8.63 -16.12 -4.68
C THR A 71 -9.27 -14.99 -3.90
N GLY A 72 -10.48 -15.20 -3.40
CA GLY A 72 -11.15 -14.21 -2.54
C GLY A 72 -10.40 -13.90 -1.26
N PHE A 73 -9.66 -14.87 -0.74
CA PHE A 73 -8.83 -14.68 0.45
C PHE A 73 -7.64 -13.75 0.18
N ASP A 74 -7.01 -13.86 -0.99
CA ASP A 74 -5.93 -12.97 -1.40
C ASP A 74 -6.43 -11.53 -1.51
N PHE A 75 -7.58 -11.32 -2.17
CA PHE A 75 -8.19 -9.99 -2.27
C PHE A 75 -8.55 -9.40 -0.91
N LEU A 76 -9.03 -10.21 0.03
CA LEU A 76 -9.31 -9.77 1.40
C LEU A 76 -8.02 -9.35 2.10
N SER A 77 -6.95 -10.14 1.94
CA SER A 77 -5.62 -9.83 2.48
C SER A 77 -5.08 -8.51 1.92
N TYR A 78 -5.14 -8.32 0.60
CA TYR A 78 -4.69 -7.10 -0.07
C TYR A 78 -5.51 -5.86 0.29
N LYS A 79 -6.79 -6.03 0.64
CA LYS A 79 -7.62 -4.93 1.11
C LYS A 79 -7.31 -4.51 2.54
N ILE A 80 -6.90 -5.45 3.40
CA ILE A 80 -6.51 -5.19 4.79
C ILE A 80 -5.08 -4.64 4.83
N ASN A 81 -4.17 -5.31 4.12
CA ASN A 81 -2.76 -4.95 4.03
C ASN A 81 -2.45 -4.60 2.58
N ARG A 82 -2.46 -3.31 2.27
CA ARG A 82 -2.15 -2.84 0.93
C ARG A 82 -0.73 -3.29 0.53
N PRO A 83 -0.58 -4.04 -0.56
CA PRO A 83 0.72 -4.54 -0.97
C PRO A 83 1.62 -3.40 -1.44
N LYS A 84 2.91 -3.52 -1.13
CA LYS A 84 3.95 -2.62 -1.59
C LYS A 84 4.79 -3.31 -2.65
N ILE A 85 5.03 -2.63 -3.76
CA ILE A 85 5.88 -3.10 -4.84
C ILE A 85 7.17 -2.28 -4.84
N TYR A 86 8.28 -2.95 -4.59
CA TYR A 86 9.60 -2.34 -4.58
C TYR A 86 10.20 -2.34 -5.97
N ILE A 87 10.60 -1.18 -6.45
CA ILE A 87 11.23 -1.01 -7.75
C ILE A 87 12.67 -0.55 -7.55
N ASP A 88 13.62 -1.35 -8.02
CA ASP A 88 15.03 -1.01 -8.00
C ASP A 88 15.35 -0.05 -9.15
N LEU A 89 15.60 1.22 -8.83
CA LEU A 89 15.92 2.24 -9.83
C LEU A 89 17.32 2.08 -10.38
N GLY A 90 18.24 1.49 -9.63
CA GLY A 90 19.62 1.27 -10.07
C GLY A 90 19.72 0.37 -11.31
N GLU A 91 18.78 -0.57 -11.48
CA GLU A 91 18.73 -1.49 -12.62
C GLU A 91 18.28 -0.79 -13.93
N TYR A 92 17.40 0.21 -13.81
CA TYR A 92 16.77 0.86 -14.97
C TYR A 92 17.27 2.29 -15.22
N TYR A 93 18.13 2.82 -14.33
CA TYR A 93 18.59 4.20 -14.43
C TYR A 93 19.57 4.41 -15.59
N ASN A 94 19.28 5.41 -16.43
CA ASN A 94 20.20 5.89 -17.45
C ASN A 94 20.71 7.29 -17.07
N HIS A 95 22.03 7.44 -16.98
CA HIS A 95 22.69 8.70 -16.59
C HIS A 95 22.39 9.91 -17.49
N GLU A 96 21.93 9.67 -18.71
CA GLU A 96 21.64 10.73 -19.68
C GLU A 96 20.23 11.34 -19.55
N LYS A 97 19.33 10.63 -18.83
CA LYS A 97 17.93 11.03 -18.75
C LYS A 97 17.47 11.03 -17.29
N PHE A 98 16.80 12.11 -16.88
CA PHE A 98 16.09 12.17 -15.59
C PHE A 98 14.72 11.48 -15.67
N LEU A 99 14.68 10.38 -16.39
CA LEU A 99 13.47 9.60 -16.64
C LEU A 99 13.85 8.13 -16.69
N VAL A 100 13.22 7.32 -15.88
CA VAL A 100 13.30 5.86 -15.93
C VAL A 100 12.04 5.34 -16.60
N LEU A 101 12.22 4.47 -17.59
CA LEU A 101 11.14 3.81 -18.33
C LEU A 101 11.22 2.32 -18.07
N ILE A 102 10.20 1.76 -17.44
CA ILE A 102 10.11 0.32 -17.18
C ILE A 102 9.12 -0.28 -18.17
N PRO A 103 9.59 -1.22 -19.03
CA PRO A 103 8.73 -1.91 -19.97
C PRO A 103 7.61 -2.67 -19.28
N PRO A 104 6.43 -2.82 -19.91
CA PRO A 104 5.29 -3.49 -19.29
C PRO A 104 5.58 -4.92 -18.84
N ASP A 105 6.37 -5.65 -19.61
CA ASP A 105 6.67 -7.05 -19.29
C ASP A 105 7.63 -7.19 -18.12
N ASP A 106 8.57 -6.28 -17.96
CA ASP A 106 9.45 -6.26 -16.79
C ASP A 106 8.70 -5.82 -15.56
N PHE A 107 7.81 -4.83 -15.69
CA PHE A 107 6.94 -4.43 -14.58
C PHE A 107 6.01 -5.56 -14.13
N LYS A 108 5.45 -6.37 -15.05
CA LYS A 108 4.68 -7.57 -14.71
C LYS A 108 5.53 -8.58 -13.93
N LYS A 109 6.79 -8.82 -14.35
CA LYS A 109 7.70 -9.71 -13.63
C LYS A 109 8.02 -9.21 -12.23
N ILE A 110 8.27 -7.92 -12.06
CA ILE A 110 8.52 -7.29 -10.76
C ILE A 110 7.34 -7.52 -9.82
N ILE A 111 6.11 -7.28 -10.30
CA ILE A 111 4.90 -7.50 -9.54
C ILE A 111 4.73 -9.00 -9.20
N ALA A 112 4.84 -9.88 -10.20
CA ALA A 112 4.64 -11.31 -10.01
C ALA A 112 5.64 -11.93 -9.01
N ASN A 113 6.87 -11.44 -8.98
CA ASN A 113 7.90 -11.92 -8.05
C ASN A 113 7.70 -11.43 -6.61
N GLN A 114 6.95 -10.36 -6.39
CA GLN A 114 6.77 -9.76 -5.08
C GLN A 114 5.38 -10.02 -4.47
N LEU A 115 4.40 -10.30 -5.29
CA LEU A 115 3.10 -10.79 -4.85
C LEU A 115 3.12 -12.32 -4.74
N GLU A 116 2.33 -12.87 -3.83
CA GLU A 116 2.30 -14.32 -3.59
C GLU A 116 1.92 -15.13 -4.83
N SER A 117 2.41 -16.35 -4.92
CA SER A 117 2.83 -17.09 -6.11
C SER A 117 1.78 -17.59 -7.09
N ASP A 118 0.49 -17.46 -6.87
CA ASP A 118 -0.53 -18.06 -7.76
C ASP A 118 -1.41 -17.03 -8.48
N ILE A 119 -0.92 -15.80 -8.61
CA ILE A 119 -1.67 -14.71 -9.24
C ILE A 119 -1.37 -14.58 -10.74
N ILE A 120 -2.41 -14.36 -11.53
CA ILE A 120 -2.29 -14.05 -12.95
C ILE A 120 -2.59 -12.57 -13.16
N ILE A 121 -1.57 -11.81 -13.54
CA ILE A 121 -1.72 -10.39 -13.89
C ILE A 121 -2.27 -10.29 -15.30
N LYS A 122 -3.49 -9.75 -15.46
CA LYS A 122 -4.15 -9.64 -16.77
C LYS A 122 -3.88 -8.33 -17.46
N ASN A 123 -4.22 -7.22 -16.82
CA ASN A 123 -4.06 -5.88 -17.40
C ASN A 123 -3.46 -4.94 -16.37
N ILE A 124 -2.40 -4.25 -16.77
CA ILE A 124 -1.86 -3.11 -16.02
C ILE A 124 -2.45 -1.85 -16.67
N SER A 125 -2.92 -0.92 -15.85
CA SER A 125 -3.55 0.33 -16.31
C SER A 125 -2.60 1.21 -17.12
N THR A 126 -1.30 0.97 -17.01
CA THR A 126 -0.24 1.74 -17.65
C THR A 126 0.48 0.89 -18.68
N ASN A 127 0.55 1.37 -19.91
CA ASN A 127 1.31 0.70 -20.97
C ASN A 127 2.82 0.69 -20.70
N GLN A 128 3.31 1.61 -19.88
CA GLN A 128 4.72 1.76 -19.50
C GLN A 128 4.78 2.55 -18.20
N LEU A 129 5.61 2.14 -17.27
CA LEU A 129 5.81 2.89 -16.03
C LEU A 129 6.92 3.93 -16.28
N GLU A 130 6.53 5.19 -16.20
CA GLU A 130 7.43 6.33 -16.32
C GLU A 130 7.70 6.90 -14.93
N ILE A 131 8.99 6.99 -14.58
CA ILE A 131 9.42 7.49 -13.27
C ILE A 131 10.29 8.71 -13.52
N LEU A 132 9.79 9.88 -13.13
CA LEU A 132 10.51 11.14 -13.22
C LEU A 132 11.51 11.23 -12.06
N LEU A 133 12.71 11.66 -12.39
CA LEU A 133 13.79 11.87 -11.43
C LEU A 133 14.18 13.34 -11.40
N ASP A 134 14.53 13.82 -10.22
CA ASP A 134 15.02 15.18 -10.02
C ASP A 134 16.46 15.12 -9.49
N LYS A 135 17.27 16.12 -9.85
CA LYS A 135 18.63 16.26 -9.36
C LYS A 135 18.64 16.96 -8.00
N LEU A 136 19.32 16.37 -7.04
CA LEU A 136 19.52 16.99 -5.74
C LEU A 136 20.59 18.10 -5.87
N GLU A 137 20.19 19.35 -5.66
CA GLU A 137 21.12 20.47 -5.63
C GLU A 137 21.28 21.03 -4.22
N THR A 138 22.51 21.28 -3.82
CA THR A 138 22.81 21.92 -2.53
C THR A 138 23.12 23.39 -2.75
N LYS A 139 22.32 24.27 -2.14
CA LYS A 139 22.53 25.70 -2.20
C LYS A 139 22.90 26.23 -0.80
N ARG A 140 24.02 26.97 -0.74
CA ARG A 140 24.36 27.73 0.47
C ARG A 140 23.54 29.00 0.51
N VAL A 141 22.76 29.18 1.55
CA VAL A 141 21.98 30.41 1.78
C VAL A 141 22.60 31.16 2.97
N LYS A 142 22.68 32.49 2.83
CA LYS A 142 23.09 33.35 3.93
C LYS A 142 21.89 33.52 4.86
N VAL A 143 22.01 33.03 6.07
CA VAL A 143 20.99 33.26 7.11
C VAL A 143 21.32 34.57 7.81
N THR A 144 20.41 35.53 7.78
CA THR A 144 20.49 36.78 8.53
C THR A 144 19.49 36.66 9.66
N LEU A 145 19.97 36.73 10.89
CA LEU A 145 19.10 36.83 12.07
C LEU A 145 18.51 38.23 12.10
N ILE A 146 17.20 38.34 12.09
CA ILE A 146 16.46 39.55 12.40
C ILE A 146 15.94 39.35 13.81
N ASP A 147 16.62 39.97 14.79
CA ASP A 147 16.21 39.91 16.19
C ASP A 147 15.42 41.17 16.53
N ASP A 148 14.21 40.97 16.99
CA ASP A 148 13.37 42.03 17.62
C ASP A 148 13.29 41.73 19.12
N ILE A 149 14.45 41.80 19.77
CA ILE A 149 14.55 41.55 21.21
C ILE A 149 14.48 42.91 21.94
N SER A 150 13.40 43.18 22.60
CA SER A 150 13.27 44.33 23.51
C SER A 150 13.70 43.93 24.90
N TYR A 151 14.59 44.73 25.49
CA TYR A 151 15.04 44.53 26.89
C TYR A 151 14.31 45.49 27.82
N THR A 152 14.00 44.98 29.00
CA THR A 152 13.50 45.86 30.08
C THR A 152 14.59 46.84 30.49
N GLU A 153 14.18 48.03 30.92
CA GLU A 153 15.09 49.10 31.33
C GLU A 153 16.13 48.61 32.36
N GLY A 154 17.40 48.86 32.08
CA GLY A 154 18.52 48.39 32.91
C GLY A 154 19.14 47.04 32.49
N TYR A 155 18.59 46.32 31.50
CA TYR A 155 19.15 45.07 31.02
C TYR A 155 19.69 45.21 29.60
N LYS A 156 20.78 44.49 29.27
CA LYS A 156 21.40 44.41 27.94
C LYS A 156 21.91 43.01 27.67
N ALA A 157 21.95 42.60 26.41
CA ALA A 157 22.55 41.33 26.03
C ALA A 157 24.07 41.30 26.35
N VAL A 158 24.51 40.21 26.90
CA VAL A 158 25.92 39.95 27.13
C VAL A 158 26.30 38.69 26.36
N GLY A 159 27.06 38.85 25.28
CA GLY A 159 27.51 37.74 24.44
C GLY A 159 26.91 37.76 23.02
N SER A 160 27.35 36.78 22.19
CA SER A 160 26.85 36.58 20.84
C SER A 160 25.75 35.55 20.81
N ILE A 161 24.70 35.81 19.99
CA ILE A 161 23.63 34.86 19.73
C ILE A 161 24.19 33.74 18.82
N ARG A 162 24.06 32.49 19.24
CA ARG A 162 24.40 31.31 18.43
C ARG A 162 23.14 30.65 17.93
N ILE A 163 23.06 30.44 16.61
CA ILE A 163 21.98 29.67 15.98
C ILE A 163 22.42 28.19 16.00
N ILE A 164 21.62 27.35 16.63
CA ILE A 164 21.81 25.89 16.63
C ILE A 164 20.75 25.31 15.71
N PHE A 165 21.19 24.64 14.66
CA PHE A 165 20.32 23.84 13.78
C PHE A 165 20.31 22.42 14.31
N SER A 166 19.11 21.85 14.54
CA SER A 166 18.91 20.45 14.93
C SER A 166 18.41 19.64 13.73
#